data_715e2273d497baef434548283080688f
#
_entry.id   715e2273d497baef434548283080688f
#
_cell.length_a   1.000
_cell.length_b   1.000
_cell.length_c   1.000
_cell.angle_alpha   90.00
_cell.angle_beta   90.00
_cell.angle_gamma   90.00
#
_symmetry.space_group_name_H-M   'P 1'
#
loop_
_entity.id
_entity.type
_entity.pdbx_description
1 polymer ?
#
loop_
_entity_poly.entity_id
_entity_poly.type
_entity_poly.pdbx_seq_one_letter_code
_entity_poly.pdbx_strand_id
1 'polypeptide(L)'
;EIAQCLVGSEMCIRDSYKVAIVYEWVKYHEKAAHWYEQAANKGYKGALYGQARMLANLKQHQKAHALFMVSIAKKEYVTDCHFFLGKLYANGWGVIQDSVKAIEHFKEAGLSLHVCYTLIGTKGEPAFLYNIGVEYDSGKGVPVNHAKAVQYYLKAAEAGHVLAQYQMGTIYESGAGAEKDYAMAYKWYEKAAMQGHTEAAYKMGKAYTEGVHRIKDKARALDWYRRAALKGCIAAQYELGKEKYLVKEYKDALTWLQTAVNHGNLPANYYLGVMYYHGWGVIKDFDRSFAYFSNAGTFSGTYYFMGMFYYYGYGKLNKNLNKAFWYFRRYEDVNPDKYAEYYLGLCYKNGYGTEKSPQMAFQNFEKSAKKGIKQSQFELGLCYKNGIGTNCSYRFALEWLLKAANQGYAEAQYEVGEMFFNSRLYSIEDAYPVFTAIQWLQKAADQNHKLAVCRLIDIYYDEQQYTKAGKLISVAINKFSYTNAYFYWAVFCHQGIGGYQMNQQKALELYRSFIKYTPYPDSVKKVKMVENAKQFIYELEHPTLNKLKKILGK
;
A
#
# COMPACT_ATOMS: atom_id res chain seq x y z
N GLU A 1 60.74 44.46 -45.05
CA GLU A 1 61.86 45.24 -44.55
C GLU A 1 61.83 45.44 -43.03
N ILE A 2 60.73 45.83 -42.43
CA ILE A 2 60.57 46.00 -40.96
C ILE A 2 60.88 44.70 -40.18
N ALA A 3 60.46 43.54 -40.71
CA ALA A 3 60.73 42.24 -40.09
C ALA A 3 62.20 41.77 -40.29
N GLN A 4 62.90 42.21 -41.37
CA GLN A 4 64.31 41.92 -41.60
C GLN A 4 65.26 42.77 -40.74
N CYS A 5 64.92 44.01 -40.40
CA CYS A 5 65.66 44.85 -39.49
C CYS A 5 65.71 44.37 -38.04
N LEU A 6 64.82 43.51 -37.62
CA LEU A 6 64.75 42.95 -36.27
C LEU A 6 65.53 41.62 -36.10
N VAL A 7 66.24 41.14 -37.15
CA VAL A 7 66.90 39.81 -37.19
C VAL A 7 68.43 39.89 -36.94
N GLY A 8 68.97 41.02 -36.54
CA GLY A 8 70.36 41.13 -36.23
C GLY A 8 70.69 41.08 -34.75
N SER A 9 71.43 40.04 -34.33
CA SER A 9 72.06 39.77 -33.03
C SER A 9 71.13 39.68 -31.80
N GLU A 10 71.24 38.58 -31.03
CA GLU A 10 70.66 38.28 -29.72
C GLU A 10 69.20 38.76 -29.51
N MET A 11 68.31 38.24 -30.30
CA MET A 11 66.88 38.51 -30.18
C MET A 11 66.31 37.93 -28.87
N CYS A 12 65.85 38.80 -28.01
CA CYS A 12 65.26 38.34 -26.75
C CYS A 12 63.91 37.55 -27.00
N ILE A 13 63.50 36.82 -26.04
CA ILE A 13 62.28 35.97 -26.10
C ILE A 13 61.03 36.77 -26.55
N ARG A 14 60.93 38.01 -26.07
CA ARG A 14 59.84 38.96 -26.38
C ARG A 14 59.87 39.42 -27.84
N ASP A 15 61.06 39.53 -28.42
CA ASP A 15 61.18 39.98 -29.79
C ASP A 15 60.86 38.90 -30.81
N SER A 16 61.18 37.63 -30.53
CA SER A 16 60.71 36.49 -31.36
C SER A 16 59.19 36.45 -31.44
N TYR A 17 58.47 36.69 -30.33
CA TYR A 17 57.01 36.73 -30.30
C TYR A 17 56.46 37.94 -31.08
N LYS A 18 57.06 39.13 -30.97
CA LYS A 18 56.62 40.30 -31.74
C LYS A 18 56.84 40.12 -33.24
N VAL A 19 57.96 39.54 -33.66
CA VAL A 19 58.22 39.20 -35.06
C VAL A 19 57.16 38.19 -35.57
N ALA A 20 56.78 37.21 -34.78
CA ALA A 20 55.70 36.27 -35.12
C ALA A 20 54.37 37.00 -35.38
N ILE A 21 54.00 37.98 -34.53
CA ILE A 21 52.78 38.79 -34.70
C ILE A 21 52.86 39.63 -36.00
N VAL A 22 53.98 40.22 -36.34
CA VAL A 22 54.10 40.99 -37.57
C VAL A 22 53.92 40.08 -38.78
N TYR A 23 54.56 38.92 -38.82
CA TYR A 23 54.37 37.95 -39.92
C TYR A 23 52.91 37.41 -39.97
N GLU A 24 52.25 37.20 -38.84
CA GLU A 24 50.85 36.86 -38.78
C GLU A 24 49.96 37.97 -39.40
N TRP A 25 50.20 39.23 -39.04
CA TRP A 25 49.46 40.38 -39.56
C TRP A 25 49.57 40.52 -41.10
N VAL A 26 50.77 40.26 -41.67
CA VAL A 26 50.98 40.24 -43.14
C VAL A 26 50.60 38.88 -43.76
N LYS A 27 49.96 37.95 -43.03
CA LYS A 27 49.51 36.64 -43.47
C LYS A 27 50.55 35.65 -43.97
N TYR A 28 51.82 35.85 -43.58
CA TYR A 28 52.94 34.91 -43.84
C TYR A 28 52.91 33.80 -42.76
N HIS A 29 51.94 32.90 -42.83
CA HIS A 29 51.69 31.93 -41.76
C HIS A 29 52.86 30.98 -41.47
N GLU A 30 53.61 30.57 -42.46
CA GLU A 30 54.84 29.75 -42.27
C GLU A 30 55.92 30.45 -41.43
N LYS A 31 56.25 31.69 -41.80
CA LYS A 31 57.20 32.46 -41.06
C LYS A 31 56.70 32.81 -39.67
N ALA A 32 55.45 33.15 -39.54
CA ALA A 32 54.80 33.38 -38.23
C ALA A 32 54.87 32.13 -37.36
N ALA A 33 54.54 30.96 -37.88
CA ALA A 33 54.60 29.68 -37.15
C ALA A 33 56.03 29.40 -36.64
N HIS A 34 57.05 29.61 -37.49
CA HIS A 34 58.45 29.45 -37.11
C HIS A 34 58.88 30.40 -35.96
N TRP A 35 58.53 31.66 -36.03
CA TRP A 35 58.87 32.61 -34.97
C TRP A 35 58.09 32.39 -33.67
N TYR A 36 56.81 31.92 -33.77
CA TYR A 36 56.06 31.47 -32.59
C TYR A 36 56.73 30.23 -31.97
N GLU A 37 57.24 29.29 -32.76
CA GLU A 37 57.99 28.13 -32.26
C GLU A 37 59.23 28.54 -31.50
N GLN A 38 60.03 29.49 -32.07
CA GLN A 38 61.25 30.04 -31.39
C GLN A 38 60.86 30.71 -30.04
N ALA A 39 59.80 31.46 -30.00
CA ALA A 39 59.27 32.06 -28.78
C ALA A 39 58.75 31.02 -27.78
N ALA A 40 58.08 29.97 -28.24
CA ALA A 40 57.55 28.87 -27.40
C ALA A 40 58.71 28.05 -26.79
N ASN A 41 59.75 27.74 -27.55
CA ASN A 41 60.96 27.05 -27.08
C ASN A 41 61.70 27.81 -25.99
N LYS A 42 61.60 29.14 -26.02
CA LYS A 42 62.12 30.03 -24.98
C LYS A 42 61.13 30.29 -23.83
N GLY A 43 59.96 29.64 -23.81
CA GLY A 43 58.97 29.71 -22.74
C GLY A 43 58.01 30.92 -22.75
N TYR A 44 57.89 31.63 -23.89
CA TYR A 44 57.00 32.80 -23.96
C TYR A 44 55.55 32.42 -23.90
N LYS A 45 54.79 32.96 -22.94
CA LYS A 45 53.40 32.68 -22.71
C LYS A 45 52.58 33.06 -23.94
N GLY A 46 51.76 32.12 -24.42
CA GLY A 46 50.86 32.28 -25.57
C GLY A 46 51.55 31.99 -26.93
N ALA A 47 52.84 31.73 -26.98
CA ALA A 47 53.51 31.37 -28.22
C ALA A 47 53.07 30.02 -28.78
N LEU A 48 52.78 29.02 -27.92
CA LEU A 48 52.19 27.73 -28.32
C LEU A 48 50.86 27.90 -28.99
N TYR A 49 49.97 28.72 -28.44
CA TYR A 49 48.67 29.02 -29.02
C TYR A 49 48.81 29.72 -30.37
N GLY A 50 49.71 30.73 -30.48
CA GLY A 50 50.01 31.42 -31.73
C GLY A 50 50.49 30.45 -32.81
N GLN A 51 51.47 29.59 -32.48
CA GLN A 51 52.01 28.56 -33.39
C GLN A 51 50.86 27.58 -33.84
N ALA A 52 50.06 27.06 -32.91
CA ALA A 52 48.97 26.16 -33.22
C ALA A 52 47.98 26.80 -34.21
N ARG A 53 47.64 28.06 -34.01
CA ARG A 53 46.72 28.81 -34.88
C ARG A 53 47.31 29.00 -36.28
N MET A 54 48.58 29.28 -36.41
CA MET A 54 49.26 29.41 -37.72
C MET A 54 49.29 28.05 -38.43
N LEU A 55 49.66 27.00 -37.75
CA LEU A 55 49.62 25.62 -38.30
C LEU A 55 48.21 25.20 -38.74
N ALA A 56 47.16 25.58 -37.99
CA ALA A 56 45.79 25.36 -38.42
C ALA A 56 45.47 26.08 -39.75
N ASN A 57 45.91 27.34 -39.91
CA ASN A 57 45.74 28.09 -41.14
C ASN A 57 46.51 27.46 -42.31
N LEU A 58 47.66 26.85 -42.03
CA LEU A 58 48.47 26.09 -43.02
C LEU A 58 47.94 24.67 -43.30
N LYS A 59 46.78 24.32 -42.77
CA LYS A 59 46.15 23.01 -42.87
C LYS A 59 46.97 21.85 -42.25
N GLN A 60 47.94 22.16 -41.40
CA GLN A 60 48.72 21.18 -40.62
C GLN A 60 47.94 20.83 -39.32
N HIS A 61 46.73 20.36 -39.46
CA HIS A 61 45.74 20.25 -38.37
C HIS A 61 46.14 19.27 -37.26
N GLN A 62 46.85 18.16 -37.57
CA GLN A 62 47.35 17.24 -36.54
C GLN A 62 48.35 17.89 -35.60
N LYS A 63 49.28 18.67 -36.16
CA LYS A 63 50.27 19.41 -35.36
C LYS A 63 49.56 20.51 -34.54
N ALA A 64 48.64 21.22 -35.17
CA ALA A 64 47.85 22.25 -34.49
C ALA A 64 47.07 21.66 -33.31
N HIS A 65 46.40 20.51 -33.49
CA HIS A 65 45.67 19.79 -32.42
C HIS A 65 46.59 19.50 -31.22
N ALA A 66 47.78 18.91 -31.47
CA ALA A 66 48.73 18.57 -30.42
C ALA A 66 49.16 19.83 -29.62
N LEU A 67 49.43 20.94 -30.29
CA LEU A 67 49.84 22.19 -29.66
C LEU A 67 48.71 22.87 -28.89
N PHE A 68 47.46 22.80 -29.35
CA PHE A 68 46.32 23.29 -28.58
C PHE A 68 46.15 22.51 -27.29
N MET A 69 46.32 21.17 -27.32
CA MET A 69 46.26 20.33 -26.12
C MET A 69 47.37 20.67 -25.13
N VAL A 70 48.62 20.91 -25.63
CA VAL A 70 49.75 21.35 -24.78
C VAL A 70 49.49 22.74 -24.17
N SER A 71 48.91 23.65 -24.94
CA SER A 71 48.57 25.00 -24.47
C SER A 71 47.52 24.95 -23.33
N ILE A 72 46.50 24.11 -23.47
CA ILE A 72 45.51 23.86 -22.41
C ILE A 72 46.19 23.30 -21.15
N ALA A 73 47.08 22.31 -21.30
CA ALA A 73 47.80 21.71 -20.16
C ALA A 73 48.64 22.74 -19.41
N LYS A 74 49.18 23.72 -20.12
CA LYS A 74 49.94 24.87 -19.54
C LYS A 74 49.04 26.00 -19.05
N LYS A 75 47.70 25.84 -19.13
CA LYS A 75 46.72 26.87 -18.76
C LYS A 75 46.89 28.19 -19.54
N GLU A 76 47.27 28.09 -20.80
CA GLU A 76 47.43 29.22 -21.71
C GLU A 76 46.29 29.26 -22.74
N TYR A 77 45.58 30.37 -22.85
CA TYR A 77 44.52 30.59 -23.84
C TYR A 77 43.51 29.44 -23.91
N VAL A 78 43.13 28.92 -22.74
CA VAL A 78 42.32 27.69 -22.61
C VAL A 78 41.01 27.78 -23.40
N THR A 79 40.27 28.87 -23.25
CA THR A 79 38.99 29.12 -23.94
C THR A 79 39.16 29.12 -25.46
N ASP A 80 40.16 29.81 -25.99
CA ASP A 80 40.43 29.90 -27.42
C ASP A 80 40.90 28.55 -27.98
N CYS A 81 41.74 27.82 -27.23
CA CYS A 81 42.20 26.48 -27.61
C CYS A 81 41.00 25.52 -27.72
N HIS A 82 40.09 25.54 -26.76
CA HIS A 82 38.86 24.72 -26.82
C HIS A 82 38.01 25.09 -28.04
N PHE A 83 37.86 26.36 -28.36
CA PHE A 83 37.12 26.78 -29.55
C PHE A 83 37.72 26.21 -30.86
N PHE A 84 39.04 26.26 -31.01
CA PHE A 84 39.70 25.70 -32.21
C PHE A 84 39.64 24.17 -32.23
N LEU A 85 39.84 23.49 -31.10
CA LEU A 85 39.66 22.04 -30.98
C LEU A 85 38.26 21.63 -31.36
N GLY A 86 37.22 22.34 -30.90
CA GLY A 86 35.85 22.12 -31.29
C GLY A 86 35.67 22.15 -32.82
N LYS A 87 36.28 23.13 -33.51
CA LYS A 87 36.27 23.20 -34.97
C LYS A 87 37.01 22.03 -35.64
N LEU A 88 38.16 21.61 -35.10
CA LEU A 88 38.90 20.45 -35.64
C LEU A 88 38.04 19.18 -35.57
N TYR A 89 37.42 18.88 -34.43
CA TYR A 89 36.53 17.73 -34.26
C TYR A 89 35.24 17.84 -35.09
N ALA A 90 34.66 19.04 -35.19
CA ALA A 90 33.44 19.26 -35.97
C ALA A 90 33.64 18.95 -37.47
N ASN A 91 34.80 19.27 -38.00
CA ASN A 91 35.09 19.14 -39.43
C ASN A 91 35.96 17.91 -39.76
N GLY A 92 36.44 17.16 -38.80
CA GLY A 92 37.37 16.04 -39.01
C GLY A 92 38.77 16.50 -39.49
N TRP A 93 39.18 17.72 -39.15
CA TRP A 93 40.44 18.27 -39.60
C TRP A 93 41.60 17.77 -38.72
N GLY A 94 42.40 16.85 -39.26
CA GLY A 94 43.53 16.25 -38.58
C GLY A 94 43.20 15.31 -37.42
N VAL A 95 41.93 15.08 -37.17
CA VAL A 95 41.33 14.16 -36.18
C VAL A 95 40.13 13.48 -36.82
N ILE A 96 39.68 12.35 -36.23
CA ILE A 96 38.42 11.72 -36.64
C ILE A 96 37.29 12.69 -36.28
N GLN A 97 36.35 12.91 -37.24
CA GLN A 97 35.20 13.76 -37.01
C GLN A 97 34.37 13.20 -35.84
N ASP A 98 34.11 14.04 -34.83
CA ASP A 98 33.38 13.64 -33.63
C ASP A 98 32.56 14.83 -33.11
N SER A 99 31.26 14.79 -33.39
CA SER A 99 30.33 15.87 -32.99
C SER A 99 30.21 16.00 -31.48
N VAL A 100 30.36 14.90 -30.71
CA VAL A 100 30.25 14.93 -29.25
C VAL A 100 31.44 15.67 -28.66
N LYS A 101 32.68 15.32 -29.08
CA LYS A 101 33.87 16.01 -28.63
C LYS A 101 33.91 17.47 -29.10
N ALA A 102 33.36 17.75 -30.30
CA ALA A 102 33.23 19.12 -30.76
C ALA A 102 32.34 19.95 -29.82
N ILE A 103 31.20 19.41 -29.41
CA ILE A 103 30.29 20.08 -28.45
C ILE A 103 30.97 20.27 -27.09
N GLU A 104 31.65 19.25 -26.57
CA GLU A 104 32.39 19.36 -25.31
C GLU A 104 33.38 20.50 -25.34
N HIS A 105 34.22 20.56 -26.39
CA HIS A 105 35.20 21.62 -26.55
C HIS A 105 34.53 23.00 -26.75
N PHE A 106 33.45 23.10 -27.50
CA PHE A 106 32.75 24.38 -27.64
C PHE A 106 32.10 24.84 -26.32
N LYS A 107 31.62 23.93 -25.48
CA LYS A 107 31.12 24.27 -24.14
C LYS A 107 32.22 24.78 -23.23
N GLU A 108 33.37 24.10 -23.22
CA GLU A 108 34.56 24.56 -22.48
C GLU A 108 35.05 25.93 -22.99
N ALA A 109 34.80 26.25 -24.25
CA ALA A 109 35.02 27.59 -24.82
C ALA A 109 33.92 28.59 -24.44
N GLY A 110 32.94 28.23 -23.60
CA GLY A 110 31.86 29.11 -23.12
C GLY A 110 30.73 29.34 -24.12
N LEU A 111 30.63 28.54 -25.19
CA LEU A 111 29.56 28.68 -26.17
C LEU A 111 28.28 28.02 -25.72
N SER A 112 27.11 28.63 -26.03
CA SER A 112 25.83 28.00 -25.82
C SER A 112 25.63 26.79 -26.74
N LEU A 113 24.83 25.83 -26.33
CA LEU A 113 24.53 24.63 -27.14
C LEU A 113 23.98 24.98 -28.52
N HIS A 114 23.19 26.03 -28.62
CA HIS A 114 22.67 26.51 -29.89
C HIS A 114 23.82 26.89 -30.87
N VAL A 115 24.82 27.61 -30.40
CA VAL A 115 26.01 28.00 -31.20
C VAL A 115 26.85 26.76 -31.52
N CYS A 116 27.03 25.85 -30.58
CA CYS A 116 27.77 24.60 -30.78
C CYS A 116 27.19 23.78 -31.95
N TYR A 117 25.91 23.55 -31.93
CA TYR A 117 25.23 22.80 -33.01
C TYR A 117 25.20 23.54 -34.34
N THR A 118 25.12 24.88 -34.31
CA THR A 118 25.21 25.68 -35.53
C THR A 118 26.58 25.52 -36.20
N LEU A 119 27.64 25.48 -35.41
CA LEU A 119 29.03 25.30 -35.88
C LEU A 119 29.27 23.88 -36.42
N ILE A 120 28.60 22.88 -35.88
CA ILE A 120 28.72 21.47 -36.33
C ILE A 120 27.89 21.19 -37.58
N GLY A 121 26.94 22.05 -37.93
CA GLY A 121 26.11 21.87 -39.13
C GLY A 121 24.94 20.91 -38.96
N THR A 122 24.59 20.48 -37.74
CA THR A 122 23.50 19.53 -37.46
C THR A 122 22.13 20.22 -37.29
N LYS A 123 21.91 21.32 -38.02
CA LYS A 123 20.61 22.03 -38.01
C LYS A 123 19.49 21.12 -38.49
N GLY A 124 18.47 20.93 -37.60
CA GLY A 124 17.26 20.16 -37.96
C GLY A 124 17.26 18.72 -37.45
N GLU A 125 18.36 18.19 -36.90
CA GLU A 125 18.34 16.90 -36.22
C GLU A 125 17.41 16.93 -34.98
N PRO A 126 16.59 15.89 -34.72
CA PRO A 126 15.62 15.89 -33.64
C PRO A 126 16.25 16.11 -32.25
N ALA A 127 17.43 15.53 -32.01
CA ALA A 127 18.17 15.70 -30.76
C ALA A 127 18.68 17.14 -30.54
N PHE A 128 19.11 17.79 -31.63
CA PHE A 128 19.49 19.19 -31.63
C PHE A 128 18.33 20.11 -31.24
N LEU A 129 17.20 19.94 -31.91
CA LEU A 129 16.00 20.73 -31.64
C LEU A 129 15.53 20.54 -30.18
N TYR A 130 15.55 19.31 -29.67
CA TYR A 130 15.23 19.03 -28.28
C TYR A 130 16.15 19.78 -27.31
N ASN A 131 17.48 19.73 -27.53
CA ASN A 131 18.46 20.39 -26.66
C ASN A 131 18.30 21.91 -26.64
N ILE A 132 18.01 22.53 -27.78
CA ILE A 132 17.70 23.98 -27.82
C ILE A 132 16.43 24.27 -27.02
N GLY A 133 15.40 23.41 -27.11
CA GLY A 133 14.20 23.52 -26.30
C GLY A 133 14.53 23.53 -24.82
N VAL A 134 15.40 22.62 -24.35
CA VAL A 134 15.88 22.56 -22.96
C VAL A 134 16.63 23.84 -22.53
N GLU A 135 17.44 24.43 -23.41
CA GLU A 135 18.14 25.70 -23.10
C GLU A 135 17.18 26.85 -22.89
N TYR A 136 16.21 27.02 -23.79
CA TYR A 136 15.19 28.07 -23.63
C TYR A 136 14.26 27.83 -22.42
N ASP A 137 14.01 26.58 -22.06
CA ASP A 137 13.17 26.22 -20.94
C ASP A 137 13.87 26.45 -19.58
N SER A 138 15.16 26.08 -19.52
CA SER A 138 15.99 26.19 -18.30
C SER A 138 16.71 27.55 -18.13
N GLY A 139 16.81 28.34 -19.18
CA GLY A 139 17.61 29.58 -19.19
C GLY A 139 19.11 29.35 -19.20
N LYS A 140 19.60 28.17 -19.56
CA LYS A 140 21.03 27.83 -19.53
C LYS A 140 21.69 28.31 -20.82
N GLY A 141 22.40 29.41 -20.73
CA GLY A 141 23.10 30.03 -21.86
C GLY A 141 22.26 30.96 -22.72
N VAL A 142 20.96 31.03 -22.51
CA VAL A 142 20.00 31.94 -23.14
C VAL A 142 18.96 32.40 -22.13
N PRO A 143 18.32 33.56 -22.29
CA PRO A 143 17.20 33.93 -21.42
C PRO A 143 16.04 32.92 -21.50
N VAL A 144 15.42 32.61 -20.35
CA VAL A 144 14.26 31.73 -20.29
C VAL A 144 13.14 32.21 -21.23
N ASN A 145 12.66 31.31 -22.08
CA ASN A 145 11.55 31.56 -22.98
C ASN A 145 10.77 30.28 -23.27
N HIS A 146 9.78 29.97 -22.43
CA HIS A 146 8.98 28.76 -22.55
C HIS A 146 8.25 28.65 -23.89
N ALA A 147 7.79 29.77 -24.48
CA ALA A 147 7.12 29.75 -25.79
C ALA A 147 8.08 29.29 -26.91
N LYS A 148 9.32 29.75 -26.91
CA LYS A 148 10.34 29.25 -27.83
C LYS A 148 10.72 27.80 -27.54
N ALA A 149 10.84 27.43 -26.26
CA ALA A 149 11.11 26.05 -25.88
C ALA A 149 10.07 25.10 -26.46
N VAL A 150 8.78 25.42 -26.32
CA VAL A 150 7.65 24.64 -26.89
C VAL A 150 7.78 24.48 -28.40
N GLN A 151 8.13 25.55 -29.13
CA GLN A 151 8.31 25.47 -30.60
C GLN A 151 9.43 24.50 -30.99
N TYR A 152 10.54 24.49 -30.27
CA TYR A 152 11.65 23.58 -30.53
C TYR A 152 11.32 22.14 -30.10
N TYR A 153 10.69 21.95 -28.94
CA TYR A 153 10.21 20.65 -28.52
C TYR A 153 9.19 20.05 -29.51
N LEU A 154 8.27 20.87 -30.03
CA LEU A 154 7.29 20.41 -31.02
C LEU A 154 7.96 19.90 -32.29
N LYS A 155 8.89 20.69 -32.85
CA LYS A 155 9.65 20.28 -34.05
C LYS A 155 10.44 18.98 -33.80
N ALA A 156 11.08 18.86 -32.64
CA ALA A 156 11.80 17.64 -32.27
C ALA A 156 10.84 16.43 -32.10
N ALA A 157 9.68 16.66 -31.48
CA ALA A 157 8.68 15.63 -31.25
C ALA A 157 8.04 15.15 -32.57
N GLU A 158 7.75 16.07 -33.51
CA GLU A 158 7.27 15.76 -34.85
C GLU A 158 8.29 14.97 -35.67
N ALA A 159 9.57 15.28 -35.48
CA ALA A 159 10.69 14.53 -36.06
C ALA A 159 10.99 13.20 -35.32
N GLY A 160 10.17 12.79 -34.39
CA GLY A 160 10.23 11.48 -33.72
C GLY A 160 11.08 11.41 -32.45
N HIS A 161 11.63 12.52 -31.94
CA HIS A 161 12.46 12.49 -30.72
C HIS A 161 11.65 12.11 -29.47
N VAL A 162 11.97 10.97 -28.85
CA VAL A 162 11.20 10.36 -27.77
C VAL A 162 11.03 11.27 -26.56
N LEU A 163 12.14 11.88 -26.10
CA LEU A 163 12.09 12.79 -24.94
C LEU A 163 11.30 14.06 -25.25
N ALA A 164 11.37 14.57 -26.48
CA ALA A 164 10.58 15.72 -26.89
C ALA A 164 9.07 15.39 -26.93
N GLN A 165 8.71 14.20 -27.40
CA GLN A 165 7.30 13.73 -27.37
C GLN A 165 6.80 13.63 -25.94
N TYR A 166 7.59 13.07 -25.02
CA TYR A 166 7.22 13.05 -23.61
C TYR A 166 7.08 14.48 -23.04
N GLN A 167 8.03 15.36 -23.33
CA GLN A 167 8.01 16.76 -22.88
C GLN A 167 6.79 17.52 -23.42
N MET A 168 6.43 17.33 -24.69
CA MET A 168 5.19 17.90 -25.25
C MET A 168 3.94 17.38 -24.51
N GLY A 169 3.93 16.11 -24.13
CA GLY A 169 2.87 15.53 -23.27
C GLY A 169 2.77 16.25 -21.93
N THR A 170 3.89 16.51 -21.25
CA THR A 170 3.91 17.23 -19.96
C THR A 170 3.52 18.70 -20.10
N ILE A 171 3.92 19.35 -21.18
CA ILE A 171 3.55 20.75 -21.47
C ILE A 171 2.05 20.88 -21.65
N TYR A 172 1.41 20.05 -22.48
CA TYR A 172 -0.04 20.08 -22.66
C TYR A 172 -0.82 19.62 -21.43
N GLU A 173 -0.27 18.73 -20.59
CA GLU A 173 -0.88 18.31 -19.33
C GLU A 173 -0.88 19.43 -18.29
N SER A 174 0.23 20.18 -18.19
CA SER A 174 0.42 21.24 -17.19
C SER A 174 -0.09 22.61 -17.62
N GLY A 175 -0.03 22.89 -18.93
CA GLY A 175 -0.25 24.22 -19.49
C GLY A 175 0.99 25.14 -19.44
N ALA A 176 2.19 24.58 -19.20
CA ALA A 176 3.42 25.34 -19.09
C ALA A 176 3.94 25.74 -20.49
N GLY A 177 3.68 26.97 -20.92
CA GLY A 177 4.12 27.50 -22.22
C GLY A 177 3.22 27.19 -23.40
N ALA A 178 2.13 26.43 -23.22
CA ALA A 178 1.05 26.23 -24.18
C ALA A 178 -0.28 26.12 -23.44
N GLU A 179 -1.39 26.30 -24.14
CA GLU A 179 -2.72 26.06 -23.57
C GLU A 179 -2.87 24.59 -23.15
N LYS A 180 -3.50 24.38 -22.00
CA LYS A 180 -3.70 23.05 -21.44
C LYS A 180 -4.66 22.22 -22.29
N ASP A 181 -4.20 21.10 -22.80
CA ASP A 181 -4.95 20.17 -23.64
C ASP A 181 -4.58 18.71 -23.30
N TYR A 182 -5.42 18.06 -22.52
CA TYR A 182 -5.20 16.65 -22.16
C TYR A 182 -5.27 15.68 -23.36
N ALA A 183 -6.08 15.97 -24.37
CA ALA A 183 -6.17 15.12 -25.56
C ALA A 183 -4.86 15.12 -26.32
N MET A 184 -4.28 16.31 -26.51
CA MET A 184 -2.94 16.45 -27.11
C MET A 184 -1.85 15.87 -26.22
N ALA A 185 -1.93 16.05 -24.89
CA ALA A 185 -0.97 15.48 -23.95
C ALA A 185 -0.89 13.95 -24.09
N TYR A 186 -2.02 13.26 -24.06
CA TYR A 186 -2.05 11.81 -24.19
C TYR A 186 -1.71 11.30 -25.58
N LYS A 187 -1.94 12.07 -26.63
CA LYS A 187 -1.48 11.73 -27.98
C LYS A 187 0.06 11.72 -28.06
N TRP A 188 0.71 12.68 -27.43
CA TRP A 188 2.16 12.74 -27.35
C TRP A 188 2.76 11.69 -26.43
N TYR A 189 2.15 11.45 -25.25
CA TYR A 189 2.55 10.35 -24.37
C TYR A 189 2.47 9.00 -25.06
N GLU A 190 1.40 8.74 -25.85
CA GLU A 190 1.25 7.50 -26.59
C GLU A 190 2.37 7.28 -27.61
N LYS A 191 2.73 8.32 -28.37
CA LYS A 191 3.86 8.25 -29.32
C LYS A 191 5.18 7.94 -28.59
N ALA A 192 5.47 8.61 -27.48
CA ALA A 192 6.66 8.36 -26.69
C ALA A 192 6.67 6.95 -26.09
N ALA A 193 5.52 6.51 -25.54
CA ALA A 193 5.35 5.19 -24.94
C ALA A 193 5.51 4.05 -25.96
N MET A 194 5.01 4.22 -27.18
CA MET A 194 5.21 3.26 -28.27
C MET A 194 6.67 3.10 -28.65
N GLN A 195 7.45 4.16 -28.55
CA GLN A 195 8.91 4.12 -28.71
C GLN A 195 9.64 3.62 -27.45
N GLY A 196 8.88 3.27 -26.42
CA GLY A 196 9.40 2.65 -25.20
C GLY A 196 9.82 3.62 -24.10
N HIS A 197 9.33 4.86 -24.09
CA HIS A 197 9.51 5.77 -22.97
C HIS A 197 8.72 5.28 -21.76
N THR A 198 9.42 4.94 -20.69
CA THR A 198 8.88 4.25 -19.52
C THR A 198 7.82 5.08 -18.79
N GLU A 199 8.13 6.35 -18.51
CA GLU A 199 7.22 7.23 -17.79
C GLU A 199 5.97 7.58 -18.61
N ALA A 200 6.12 7.74 -19.93
CA ALA A 200 4.97 7.93 -20.84
C ALA A 200 4.05 6.70 -20.82
N ALA A 201 4.60 5.49 -20.82
CA ALA A 201 3.81 4.27 -20.71
C ALA A 201 3.05 4.20 -19.38
N TYR A 202 3.67 4.60 -18.26
CA TYR A 202 2.98 4.70 -16.98
C TYR A 202 1.83 5.73 -17.01
N LYS A 203 2.07 6.92 -17.57
CA LYS A 203 1.03 7.95 -17.78
C LYS A 203 -0.15 7.44 -18.62
N MET A 204 0.12 6.67 -19.68
CA MET A 204 -0.92 6.01 -20.49
C MET A 204 -1.74 5.01 -19.66
N GLY A 205 -1.10 4.17 -18.85
CA GLY A 205 -1.78 3.27 -17.95
C GLY A 205 -2.71 4.00 -16.97
N LYS A 206 -2.24 5.08 -16.39
CA LYS A 206 -3.02 5.93 -15.47
C LYS A 206 -4.23 6.56 -16.18
N ALA A 207 -4.05 7.07 -17.41
CA ALA A 207 -5.13 7.67 -18.19
C ALA A 207 -6.28 6.69 -18.44
N TYR A 208 -5.98 5.43 -18.79
CA TYR A 208 -7.00 4.39 -18.96
C TYR A 208 -7.63 3.92 -17.64
N THR A 209 -6.91 3.99 -16.52
CA THR A 209 -7.45 3.66 -15.18
C THR A 209 -8.44 4.72 -14.70
N GLU A 210 -8.10 6.01 -14.85
CA GLU A 210 -8.89 7.14 -14.35
C GLU A 210 -9.99 7.55 -15.33
N GLY A 211 -9.84 7.24 -16.62
CA GLY A 211 -10.76 7.65 -17.68
C GLY A 211 -10.59 9.13 -18.06
N VAL A 212 -9.38 9.67 -17.91
CA VAL A 212 -9.09 11.08 -18.26
C VAL A 212 -8.99 11.20 -19.79
N HIS A 213 -9.95 11.91 -20.39
CA HIS A 213 -10.09 12.09 -21.86
C HIS A 213 -10.08 10.81 -22.69
N ARG A 214 -10.31 9.65 -22.05
CA ARG A 214 -10.45 8.33 -22.65
C ARG A 214 -11.50 7.54 -21.88
N ILE A 215 -12.13 6.57 -22.53
CA ILE A 215 -13.01 5.62 -21.85
C ILE A 215 -12.12 4.76 -20.95
N LYS A 216 -12.56 4.55 -19.70
CA LYS A 216 -11.89 3.63 -18.78
C LYS A 216 -11.77 2.25 -19.43
N ASP A 217 -10.56 1.75 -19.50
CA ASP A 217 -10.25 0.44 -20.05
C ASP A 217 -9.15 -0.22 -19.20
N LYS A 218 -9.59 -1.12 -18.34
CA LYS A 218 -8.70 -1.81 -17.41
C LYS A 218 -7.68 -2.70 -18.11
N ALA A 219 -8.06 -3.33 -19.23
CA ALA A 219 -7.16 -4.23 -19.96
C ALA A 219 -6.01 -3.44 -20.62
N ARG A 220 -6.35 -2.32 -21.26
CA ARG A 220 -5.33 -1.41 -21.82
C ARG A 220 -4.47 -0.78 -20.75
N ALA A 221 -5.05 -0.37 -19.60
CA ALA A 221 -4.29 0.16 -18.48
C ALA A 221 -3.22 -0.84 -18.01
N LEU A 222 -3.60 -2.10 -17.81
CA LEU A 222 -2.68 -3.17 -17.39
C LEU A 222 -1.59 -3.46 -18.42
N ASP A 223 -1.89 -3.42 -19.73
CA ASP A 223 -0.86 -3.59 -20.77
C ASP A 223 0.18 -2.48 -20.71
N TRP A 224 -0.24 -1.22 -20.57
CA TRP A 224 0.66 -0.09 -20.43
C TRP A 224 1.48 -0.14 -19.13
N TYR A 225 0.86 -0.48 -18.00
CA TYR A 225 1.59 -0.68 -16.75
C TYR A 225 2.61 -1.81 -16.87
N ARG A 226 2.26 -2.93 -17.54
CA ARG A 226 3.19 -4.04 -17.76
C ARG A 226 4.42 -3.59 -18.58
N ARG A 227 4.22 -2.85 -19.67
CA ARG A 227 5.32 -2.30 -20.49
C ARG A 227 6.25 -1.39 -19.67
N ALA A 228 5.67 -0.52 -18.85
CA ALA A 228 6.44 0.36 -17.97
C ALA A 228 7.15 -0.42 -16.85
N ALA A 229 6.46 -1.37 -16.21
CA ALA A 229 6.99 -2.18 -15.10
C ALA A 229 8.18 -3.04 -15.52
N LEU A 230 8.12 -3.66 -16.71
CA LEU A 230 9.22 -4.45 -17.28
C LEU A 230 10.47 -3.60 -17.58
N LYS A 231 10.30 -2.30 -17.79
CA LYS A 231 11.41 -1.33 -17.94
C LYS A 231 11.83 -0.67 -16.63
N GLY A 232 11.38 -1.18 -15.50
CA GLY A 232 11.80 -0.74 -14.16
C GLY A 232 11.00 0.43 -13.58
N CYS A 233 9.86 0.84 -14.15
CA CYS A 233 9.01 1.85 -13.54
C CYS A 233 8.41 1.33 -12.22
N ILE A 234 8.88 1.86 -11.11
CA ILE A 234 8.48 1.46 -9.75
C ILE A 234 6.98 1.69 -9.53
N ALA A 235 6.47 2.83 -9.98
CA ALA A 235 5.05 3.15 -9.88
C ALA A 235 4.18 2.16 -10.67
N ALA A 236 4.60 1.76 -11.87
CA ALA A 236 3.89 0.77 -12.68
C ALA A 236 3.96 -0.64 -12.06
N GLN A 237 5.09 -1.02 -11.47
CA GLN A 237 5.22 -2.29 -10.71
C GLN A 237 4.22 -2.35 -9.56
N TYR A 238 4.10 -1.26 -8.80
CA TYR A 238 3.13 -1.13 -7.72
C TYR A 238 1.68 -1.23 -8.22
N GLU A 239 1.29 -0.44 -9.24
CA GLU A 239 -0.07 -0.46 -9.77
C GLU A 239 -0.44 -1.84 -10.33
N LEU A 240 0.48 -2.48 -11.06
CA LEU A 240 0.27 -3.82 -11.58
C LEU A 240 0.10 -4.86 -10.45
N GLY A 241 0.95 -4.79 -9.44
CA GLY A 241 0.85 -5.67 -8.26
C GLY A 241 -0.44 -5.47 -7.48
N LYS A 242 -0.86 -4.21 -7.28
CA LYS A 242 -2.13 -3.84 -6.63
C LYS A 242 -3.33 -4.37 -7.41
N GLU A 243 -3.35 -4.22 -8.75
CA GLU A 243 -4.43 -4.72 -9.58
C GLU A 243 -4.52 -6.26 -9.53
N LYS A 244 -3.38 -6.96 -9.57
CA LYS A 244 -3.32 -8.41 -9.40
C LYS A 244 -3.84 -8.85 -8.02
N TYR A 245 -3.52 -8.09 -6.97
CA TYR A 245 -4.08 -8.32 -5.64
C TYR A 245 -5.61 -8.18 -5.61
N LEU A 246 -6.16 -7.13 -6.24
CA LEU A 246 -7.61 -6.87 -6.26
C LEU A 246 -8.40 -7.95 -7.00
N VAL A 247 -7.82 -8.55 -8.05
CA VAL A 247 -8.44 -9.69 -8.76
C VAL A 247 -8.09 -11.05 -8.14
N LYS A 248 -7.44 -11.06 -6.96
CA LYS A 248 -7.04 -12.26 -6.19
C LYS A 248 -6.02 -13.16 -6.87
N GLU A 249 -5.29 -12.66 -7.85
CA GLU A 249 -4.12 -13.33 -8.46
C GLU A 249 -2.88 -13.12 -7.57
N TYR A 250 -2.92 -13.67 -6.36
CA TYR A 250 -1.99 -13.33 -5.29
C TYR A 250 -0.53 -13.72 -5.58
N LYS A 251 -0.26 -14.77 -6.36
CA LYS A 251 1.12 -15.15 -6.73
C LYS A 251 1.77 -14.09 -7.61
N ASP A 252 1.03 -13.61 -8.61
CA ASP A 252 1.52 -12.55 -9.50
C ASP A 252 1.62 -11.22 -8.77
N ALA A 253 0.62 -10.92 -7.89
CA ALA A 253 0.65 -9.75 -7.02
C ALA A 253 1.91 -9.74 -6.15
N LEU A 254 2.26 -10.88 -5.53
CA LEU A 254 3.46 -11.02 -4.70
C LEU A 254 4.72 -10.62 -5.47
N THR A 255 4.88 -11.15 -6.69
CA THR A 255 6.06 -10.88 -7.52
C THR A 255 6.22 -9.40 -7.82
N TRP A 256 5.16 -8.74 -8.29
CA TRP A 256 5.22 -7.32 -8.65
C TRP A 256 5.35 -6.40 -7.43
N LEU A 257 4.59 -6.68 -6.35
CA LEU A 257 4.69 -5.89 -5.11
C LEU A 257 6.06 -6.04 -4.44
N GLN A 258 6.62 -7.25 -4.42
CA GLN A 258 7.97 -7.47 -3.89
C GLN A 258 9.03 -6.73 -4.70
N THR A 259 8.90 -6.73 -6.04
CA THR A 259 9.78 -5.97 -6.92
C THR A 259 9.67 -4.46 -6.62
N ALA A 260 8.44 -3.95 -6.47
CA ALA A 260 8.23 -2.54 -6.13
C ALA A 260 8.83 -2.17 -4.76
N VAL A 261 8.68 -3.03 -3.74
CA VAL A 261 9.29 -2.83 -2.40
C VAL A 261 10.80 -2.83 -2.48
N ASN A 262 11.41 -3.75 -3.23
CA ASN A 262 12.86 -3.81 -3.40
C ASN A 262 13.44 -2.54 -4.06
N HIS A 263 12.62 -1.81 -4.82
CA HIS A 263 12.96 -0.52 -5.41
C HIS A 263 12.48 0.68 -4.57
N GLY A 264 12.03 0.46 -3.32
CA GLY A 264 11.71 1.53 -2.37
C GLY A 264 10.26 2.03 -2.41
N ASN A 265 9.32 1.32 -3.03
CA ASN A 265 7.91 1.69 -2.99
C ASN A 265 7.29 1.38 -1.63
N LEU A 266 7.08 2.40 -0.79
CA LEU A 266 6.52 2.23 0.54
C LEU A 266 5.06 1.72 0.55
N PRO A 267 4.13 2.22 -0.29
CA PRO A 267 2.74 1.72 -0.35
C PRO A 267 2.62 0.23 -0.67
N ALA A 268 3.55 -0.36 -1.43
CA ALA A 268 3.53 -1.79 -1.76
C ALA A 268 3.68 -2.68 -0.51
N ASN A 269 4.37 -2.19 0.54
CA ASN A 269 4.50 -2.90 1.81
C ASN A 269 3.13 -3.15 2.47
N TYR A 270 2.17 -2.25 2.34
CA TYR A 270 0.83 -2.46 2.88
C TYR A 270 0.18 -3.73 2.31
N TYR A 271 0.20 -3.89 1.00
CA TYR A 271 -0.40 -5.06 0.34
C TYR A 271 0.31 -6.36 0.71
N LEU A 272 1.65 -6.35 0.76
CA LEU A 272 2.43 -7.51 1.24
C LEU A 272 2.11 -7.82 2.71
N GLY A 273 2.01 -6.81 3.55
CA GLY A 273 1.58 -6.96 4.94
C GLY A 273 0.23 -7.67 5.05
N VAL A 274 -0.77 -7.27 4.26
CA VAL A 274 -2.09 -7.91 4.22
C VAL A 274 -2.01 -9.35 3.72
N MET A 275 -1.21 -9.60 2.67
CA MET A 275 -1.03 -10.96 2.12
C MET A 275 -0.44 -11.90 3.16
N TYR A 276 0.61 -11.52 3.88
CA TYR A 276 1.18 -12.33 4.96
C TYR A 276 0.26 -12.45 6.18
N TYR A 277 -0.55 -11.43 6.49
CA TYR A 277 -1.54 -11.47 7.57
C TYR A 277 -2.61 -12.54 7.35
N HIS A 278 -3.11 -12.66 6.12
CA HIS A 278 -4.17 -13.59 5.76
C HIS A 278 -3.65 -14.93 5.20
N GLY A 279 -2.39 -14.99 4.75
CA GLY A 279 -1.85 -16.14 4.04
C GLY A 279 -2.30 -16.19 2.57
N TRP A 280 -2.53 -15.04 1.94
CA TRP A 280 -2.97 -14.97 0.54
C TRP A 280 -1.78 -15.02 -0.41
N GLY A 281 -1.65 -16.14 -1.15
CA GLY A 281 -0.54 -16.38 -2.06
C GLY A 281 0.80 -16.69 -1.39
N VAL A 282 0.83 -16.67 -0.06
CA VAL A 282 1.99 -16.94 0.80
C VAL A 282 1.56 -17.75 2.03
N ILE A 283 2.51 -18.39 2.72
CA ILE A 283 2.24 -18.96 4.04
C ILE A 283 1.99 -17.80 5.02
N LYS A 284 0.93 -17.92 5.82
CA LYS A 284 0.58 -16.93 6.84
C LYS A 284 1.75 -16.75 7.83
N ASP A 285 2.18 -15.49 7.98
CA ASP A 285 3.32 -15.13 8.84
C ASP A 285 3.09 -13.73 9.43
N PHE A 286 2.76 -13.69 10.71
CA PHE A 286 2.47 -12.45 11.41
C PHE A 286 3.72 -11.58 11.63
N ASP A 287 4.91 -12.18 11.82
CA ASP A 287 6.13 -11.42 12.04
C ASP A 287 6.55 -10.68 10.76
N ARG A 288 6.50 -11.35 9.61
CA ARG A 288 6.71 -10.71 8.31
C ARG A 288 5.65 -9.66 8.01
N SER A 289 4.38 -9.98 8.28
CA SER A 289 3.28 -9.04 8.11
C SER A 289 3.51 -7.75 8.90
N PHE A 290 3.90 -7.86 10.18
CA PHE A 290 4.22 -6.72 11.02
C PHE A 290 5.40 -5.90 10.48
N ALA A 291 6.47 -6.56 10.02
CA ALA A 291 7.62 -5.89 9.42
C ALA A 291 7.22 -5.08 8.17
N TYR A 292 6.40 -5.65 7.28
CA TYR A 292 5.90 -4.95 6.12
C TYR A 292 5.02 -3.76 6.49
N PHE A 293 4.07 -3.91 7.43
CA PHE A 293 3.27 -2.76 7.89
C PHE A 293 4.13 -1.66 8.51
N SER A 294 5.16 -2.02 9.28
CA SER A 294 6.10 -1.05 9.86
C SER A 294 6.86 -0.25 8.80
N ASN A 295 7.10 -0.84 7.64
CA ASN A 295 7.80 -0.21 6.51
C ASN A 295 6.85 0.50 5.51
N ALA A 296 5.53 0.38 5.67
CA ALA A 296 4.57 0.97 4.74
C ALA A 296 4.42 2.51 4.90
N GLY A 297 5.17 3.13 5.80
CA GLY A 297 5.12 4.56 6.06
C GLY A 297 3.76 5.02 6.62
N THR A 298 3.28 6.16 6.12
CA THR A 298 2.02 6.77 6.56
C THR A 298 0.79 6.26 5.81
N PHE A 299 0.89 5.10 5.15
CA PHE A 299 -0.26 4.52 4.45
C PHE A 299 -1.39 4.22 5.43
N SER A 300 -2.55 4.88 5.24
CA SER A 300 -3.64 4.91 6.24
C SER A 300 -4.15 3.52 6.66
N GLY A 301 -4.27 2.59 5.72
CA GLY A 301 -4.69 1.21 5.99
C GLY A 301 -3.81 0.45 6.98
N THR A 302 -2.55 0.86 7.12
CA THR A 302 -1.58 0.24 8.02
C THR A 302 -1.98 0.40 9.49
N TYR A 303 -2.54 1.54 9.87
CA TYR A 303 -2.91 1.83 11.26
C TYR A 303 -3.92 0.83 11.83
N TYR A 304 -4.89 0.40 11.01
CA TYR A 304 -5.85 -0.63 11.43
C TYR A 304 -5.15 -1.95 11.79
N PHE A 305 -4.29 -2.45 10.90
CA PHE A 305 -3.58 -3.71 11.16
C PHE A 305 -2.59 -3.60 12.32
N MET A 306 -1.88 -2.49 12.46
CA MET A 306 -1.02 -2.24 13.62
C MET A 306 -1.82 -2.22 14.93
N GLY A 307 -3.01 -1.63 14.92
CA GLY A 307 -3.96 -1.71 16.03
C GLY A 307 -4.32 -3.16 16.38
N MET A 308 -4.63 -3.98 15.37
CA MET A 308 -4.93 -5.41 15.53
C MET A 308 -3.75 -6.19 16.11
N PHE A 309 -2.53 -5.92 15.62
CA PHE A 309 -1.32 -6.57 16.12
C PHE A 309 -1.12 -6.33 17.62
N TYR A 310 -1.25 -5.09 18.07
CA TYR A 310 -1.10 -4.75 19.48
C TYR A 310 -2.30 -5.15 20.34
N TYR A 311 -3.51 -5.22 19.76
CA TYR A 311 -4.72 -5.63 20.48
C TYR A 311 -4.70 -7.12 20.82
N TYR A 312 -4.28 -7.97 19.87
CA TYR A 312 -4.24 -9.42 20.05
C TYR A 312 -2.88 -9.96 20.48
N GLY A 313 -1.80 -9.24 20.22
CA GLY A 313 -0.43 -9.72 20.45
C GLY A 313 -0.05 -10.80 19.41
N TYR A 314 -0.26 -10.53 18.12
CA TYR A 314 0.05 -11.50 17.07
C TYR A 314 1.56 -11.64 16.85
N GLY A 315 2.00 -12.86 16.47
CA GLY A 315 3.41 -13.17 16.23
C GLY A 315 4.23 -13.11 17.52
N LYS A 316 5.41 -12.53 17.43
CA LYS A 316 6.32 -12.32 18.59
C LYS A 316 5.98 -11.07 19.43
N LEU A 317 4.91 -10.34 19.06
CA LEU A 317 4.52 -9.12 19.76
C LEU A 317 3.75 -9.43 21.04
N ASN A 318 4.10 -8.73 22.10
CA ASN A 318 3.28 -8.70 23.30
C ASN A 318 2.05 -7.80 23.10
N LYS A 319 0.92 -8.25 23.64
CA LYS A 319 -0.31 -7.46 23.70
C LYS A 319 -0.06 -6.11 24.37
N ASN A 320 -0.45 -5.02 23.70
CA ASN A 320 -0.31 -3.66 24.22
C ASN A 320 -1.53 -2.82 23.85
N LEU A 321 -2.48 -2.74 24.79
CA LEU A 321 -3.77 -2.11 24.56
C LEU A 321 -3.68 -0.58 24.41
N ASN A 322 -2.67 0.07 25.03
CA ASN A 322 -2.43 1.50 24.86
C ASN A 322 -2.01 1.81 23.42
N LYS A 323 -1.06 1.04 22.86
CA LYS A 323 -0.67 1.17 21.45
C LYS A 323 -1.81 0.83 20.52
N ALA A 324 -2.60 -0.23 20.83
CA ALA A 324 -3.75 -0.60 20.03
C ALA A 324 -4.76 0.54 19.92
N PHE A 325 -5.13 1.14 21.06
CA PHE A 325 -6.04 2.29 21.08
C PHE A 325 -5.50 3.47 20.26
N TRP A 326 -4.22 3.81 20.44
CA TRP A 326 -3.58 4.90 19.68
C TRP A 326 -3.67 4.67 18.17
N TYR A 327 -3.38 3.44 17.70
CA TYR A 327 -3.43 3.09 16.28
C TYR A 327 -4.85 3.11 15.73
N PHE A 328 -5.86 2.59 16.45
CA PHE A 328 -7.25 2.64 16.02
C PHE A 328 -7.76 4.09 15.99
N ARG A 329 -7.39 4.91 16.95
CA ARG A 329 -7.74 6.34 16.98
C ARG A 329 -7.12 7.07 15.79
N ARG A 330 -5.83 6.83 15.53
CA ARG A 330 -5.12 7.43 14.40
C ARG A 330 -5.73 7.00 13.05
N TYR A 331 -6.18 5.76 12.94
CA TYR A 331 -6.86 5.27 11.75
C TYR A 331 -8.21 5.96 11.53
N GLU A 332 -9.02 6.13 12.58
CA GLU A 332 -10.29 6.87 12.52
C GLU A 332 -10.10 8.32 12.06
N ASP A 333 -9.07 9.01 12.55
CA ASP A 333 -8.78 10.39 12.18
C ASP A 333 -8.47 10.57 10.68
N VAL A 334 -7.84 9.56 10.06
CA VAL A 334 -7.41 9.61 8.65
C VAL A 334 -8.43 8.97 7.70
N ASN A 335 -9.09 7.94 8.14
CA ASN A 335 -10.04 7.16 7.33
C ASN A 335 -11.14 6.58 8.23
N PRO A 336 -12.22 7.31 8.50
CA PRO A 336 -13.32 6.84 9.34
C PRO A 336 -13.90 5.52 8.82
N ASP A 337 -13.43 4.40 9.36
CA ASP A 337 -13.84 3.06 8.93
C ASP A 337 -14.63 2.36 10.04
N LYS A 338 -15.63 1.65 9.61
CA LYS A 338 -16.54 0.85 10.43
C LYS A 338 -15.84 -0.12 11.41
N TYR A 339 -14.68 -0.65 11.02
CA TYR A 339 -13.94 -1.58 11.88
C TYR A 339 -13.15 -0.87 12.98
N ALA A 340 -12.53 0.29 12.69
CA ALA A 340 -11.86 1.08 13.69
C ALA A 340 -12.81 1.56 14.79
N GLU A 341 -13.99 2.04 14.39
CA GLU A 341 -15.04 2.46 15.32
C GLU A 341 -15.48 1.32 16.25
N TYR A 342 -15.59 0.07 15.75
CA TYR A 342 -15.89 -1.09 16.58
C TYR A 342 -14.81 -1.33 17.66
N TYR A 343 -13.53 -1.35 17.28
CA TYR A 343 -12.45 -1.56 18.24
C TYR A 343 -12.28 -0.41 19.22
N LEU A 344 -12.51 0.84 18.80
CA LEU A 344 -12.56 1.99 19.71
C LEU A 344 -13.72 1.85 20.69
N GLY A 345 -14.89 1.40 20.25
CA GLY A 345 -16.02 1.08 21.13
C GLY A 345 -15.62 0.07 22.20
N LEU A 346 -14.92 -1.01 21.84
CA LEU A 346 -14.39 -2.00 22.79
C LEU A 346 -13.35 -1.41 23.75
N CYS A 347 -12.49 -0.53 23.26
CA CYS A 347 -11.49 0.13 24.08
C CYS A 347 -12.15 1.01 25.15
N TYR A 348 -13.12 1.83 24.79
CA TYR A 348 -13.87 2.66 25.73
C TYR A 348 -14.74 1.83 26.68
N LYS A 349 -15.37 0.73 26.22
CA LYS A 349 -16.16 -0.18 27.05
C LYS A 349 -15.34 -0.80 28.17
N ASN A 350 -14.12 -1.22 27.86
CA ASN A 350 -13.28 -2.00 28.78
C ASN A 350 -12.17 -1.18 29.46
N GLY A 351 -11.90 0.06 29.01
CA GLY A 351 -10.78 0.86 29.47
C GLY A 351 -9.44 0.41 28.88
N TYR A 352 -9.43 -0.03 27.63
CA TYR A 352 -8.23 -0.51 26.95
C TYR A 352 -7.46 0.66 26.31
N GLY A 353 -6.37 1.08 26.95
CA GLY A 353 -5.56 2.21 26.47
C GLY A 353 -6.20 3.59 26.64
N THR A 354 -7.33 3.65 27.33
CA THR A 354 -8.09 4.85 27.66
C THR A 354 -8.90 4.63 28.91
N GLU A 355 -9.45 5.67 29.50
CA GLU A 355 -10.44 5.53 30.57
C GLU A 355 -11.74 4.90 30.05
N LYS A 356 -12.42 4.16 30.91
CA LYS A 356 -13.73 3.62 30.59
C LYS A 356 -14.73 4.75 30.36
N SER A 357 -15.41 4.72 29.24
CA SER A 357 -16.46 5.67 28.91
C SER A 357 -17.63 4.97 28.22
N PRO A 358 -18.70 4.63 28.96
CA PRO A 358 -19.90 4.03 28.37
C PRO A 358 -20.50 4.86 27.24
N GLN A 359 -20.45 6.19 27.37
CA GLN A 359 -20.98 7.12 26.35
C GLN A 359 -20.16 7.04 25.06
N MET A 360 -18.83 7.09 25.17
CA MET A 360 -17.94 6.94 24.00
C MET A 360 -18.04 5.55 23.37
N ALA A 361 -18.18 4.51 24.18
CA ALA A 361 -18.40 3.15 23.70
C ALA A 361 -19.69 3.06 22.87
N PHE A 362 -20.81 3.55 23.41
CA PHE A 362 -22.09 3.61 22.72
C PHE A 362 -21.99 4.36 21.39
N GLN A 363 -21.42 5.58 21.37
CA GLN A 363 -21.28 6.38 20.16
C GLN A 363 -20.49 5.67 19.06
N ASN A 364 -19.38 5.02 19.43
CA ASN A 364 -18.55 4.29 18.48
C ASN A 364 -19.25 3.02 17.96
N PHE A 365 -19.94 2.27 18.83
CA PHE A 365 -20.75 1.15 18.40
C PHE A 365 -21.91 1.58 17.49
N GLU A 366 -22.54 2.72 17.76
CA GLU A 366 -23.62 3.26 16.93
C GLU A 366 -23.13 3.61 15.52
N LYS A 367 -22.00 4.34 15.42
CA LYS A 367 -21.38 4.69 14.13
C LYS A 367 -21.09 3.41 13.31
N SER A 368 -20.41 2.45 13.92
CA SER A 368 -20.02 1.20 13.28
C SER A 368 -21.22 0.32 12.92
N ALA A 369 -22.24 0.24 13.80
CA ALA A 369 -23.47 -0.53 13.58
C ALA A 369 -24.30 0.01 12.41
N LYS A 370 -24.40 1.34 12.27
CA LYS A 370 -25.04 2.01 11.12
C LYS A 370 -24.35 1.68 9.80
N LYS A 371 -23.03 1.40 9.83
CA LYS A 371 -22.24 0.94 8.66
C LYS A 371 -22.33 -0.59 8.45
N GLY A 372 -23.17 -1.29 9.20
CA GLY A 372 -23.54 -2.70 8.98
C GLY A 372 -22.66 -3.74 9.66
N ILE A 373 -21.75 -3.38 10.57
CA ILE A 373 -20.93 -4.35 11.32
C ILE A 373 -21.79 -5.11 12.33
N LYS A 374 -21.95 -6.41 12.13
CA LYS A 374 -22.80 -7.26 12.97
C LYS A 374 -22.38 -7.32 14.43
N GLN A 375 -21.06 -7.30 14.72
CA GLN A 375 -20.55 -7.25 16.09
C GLN A 375 -20.93 -5.94 16.78
N SER A 376 -20.85 -4.81 16.05
CA SER A 376 -21.24 -3.50 16.58
C SER A 376 -22.75 -3.39 16.77
N GLN A 377 -23.55 -3.97 15.87
CA GLN A 377 -25.00 -4.05 16.02
C GLN A 377 -25.39 -4.86 17.26
N PHE A 378 -24.69 -5.94 17.54
CA PHE A 378 -24.85 -6.73 18.75
C PHE A 378 -24.49 -5.92 20.00
N GLU A 379 -23.31 -5.31 20.05
CA GLU A 379 -22.86 -4.49 21.18
C GLU A 379 -23.80 -3.28 21.41
N LEU A 380 -24.26 -2.64 20.35
CA LEU A 380 -25.24 -1.54 20.43
C LEU A 380 -26.58 -2.05 21.00
N GLY A 381 -27.04 -3.22 20.56
CA GLY A 381 -28.22 -3.87 21.11
C GLY A 381 -28.09 -4.15 22.61
N LEU A 382 -26.92 -4.61 23.05
CA LEU A 382 -26.63 -4.79 24.49
C LEU A 382 -26.55 -3.46 25.25
N CYS A 383 -26.03 -2.41 24.63
CA CYS A 383 -26.05 -1.07 25.22
C CYS A 383 -27.48 -0.59 25.51
N TYR A 384 -28.38 -0.72 24.55
CA TYR A 384 -29.81 -0.40 24.75
C TYR A 384 -30.50 -1.35 25.74
N LYS A 385 -30.19 -2.66 25.73
CA LYS A 385 -30.75 -3.63 26.66
C LYS A 385 -30.40 -3.32 28.12
N ASN A 386 -29.16 -2.89 28.37
CA ASN A 386 -28.62 -2.71 29.71
C ASN A 386 -28.48 -1.24 30.14
N GLY A 387 -28.85 -0.27 29.30
CA GLY A 387 -28.69 1.16 29.60
C GLY A 387 -27.24 1.61 29.68
N ILE A 388 -26.33 1.05 28.86
CA ILE A 388 -24.90 1.35 28.88
C ILE A 388 -24.62 2.53 27.94
N GLY A 389 -24.31 3.71 28.49
CA GLY A 389 -24.04 4.93 27.73
C GLY A 389 -25.26 5.55 27.05
N THR A 390 -26.44 4.98 27.31
CA THR A 390 -27.76 5.43 26.82
C THR A 390 -28.85 5.01 27.78
N ASN A 391 -30.07 5.49 27.59
CA ASN A 391 -31.23 5.01 28.33
C ASN A 391 -31.58 3.57 27.89
N CYS A 392 -32.04 2.75 28.85
CA CYS A 392 -32.52 1.40 28.56
C CYS A 392 -33.74 1.45 27.63
N SER A 393 -33.71 0.66 26.55
CA SER A 393 -34.81 0.52 25.60
C SER A 393 -34.81 -0.87 24.95
N TYR A 394 -35.69 -1.73 25.43
CA TYR A 394 -35.79 -3.11 24.90
C TYR A 394 -36.22 -3.13 23.43
N ARG A 395 -37.02 -2.13 23.00
CA ARG A 395 -37.43 -1.97 21.58
C ARG A 395 -36.21 -1.76 20.67
N PHE A 396 -35.37 -0.79 20.99
CA PHE A 396 -34.14 -0.55 20.22
C PHE A 396 -33.12 -1.68 20.38
N ALA A 397 -33.05 -2.30 21.56
CA ALA A 397 -32.22 -3.47 21.78
C ALA A 397 -32.60 -4.60 20.82
N LEU A 398 -33.89 -4.97 20.75
CA LEU A 398 -34.36 -6.01 19.86
C LEU A 398 -34.14 -5.66 18.38
N GLU A 399 -34.37 -4.41 17.98
CA GLU A 399 -34.13 -3.96 16.60
C GLU A 399 -32.69 -4.20 16.17
N TRP A 400 -31.71 -3.77 16.97
CA TRP A 400 -30.30 -3.92 16.63
C TRP A 400 -29.80 -5.36 16.76
N LEU A 401 -30.27 -6.10 17.77
CA LEU A 401 -29.96 -7.52 17.90
C LEU A 401 -30.50 -8.34 16.73
N LEU A 402 -31.71 -8.04 16.23
CA LEU A 402 -32.28 -8.70 15.04
C LEU A 402 -31.45 -8.40 13.79
N LYS A 403 -30.96 -7.16 13.61
CA LYS A 403 -30.04 -6.83 12.49
C LYS A 403 -28.79 -7.70 12.52
N ALA A 404 -28.18 -7.89 13.68
CA ALA A 404 -26.99 -8.74 13.84
C ALA A 404 -27.34 -10.25 13.67
N ALA A 405 -28.45 -10.71 14.25
CA ALA A 405 -28.92 -12.09 14.17
C ALA A 405 -29.26 -12.53 12.74
N ASN A 406 -29.87 -11.63 11.95
CA ASN A 406 -30.16 -11.85 10.54
C ASN A 406 -28.90 -11.93 9.67
N GLN A 407 -27.78 -11.33 10.11
CA GLN A 407 -26.46 -11.51 9.49
C GLN A 407 -25.76 -12.80 9.97
N GLY A 408 -26.46 -13.68 10.68
CA GLY A 408 -25.91 -14.95 11.15
C GLY A 408 -24.97 -14.82 12.36
N TYR A 409 -25.06 -13.76 13.17
CA TYR A 409 -24.24 -13.62 14.37
C TYR A 409 -24.85 -14.45 15.52
N ALA A 410 -24.16 -15.53 15.92
CA ALA A 410 -24.71 -16.54 16.83
C ALA A 410 -25.03 -15.97 18.24
N GLU A 411 -24.20 -15.07 18.75
CA GLU A 411 -24.43 -14.40 20.03
C GLU A 411 -25.70 -13.54 19.99
N ALA A 412 -25.93 -12.85 18.87
CA ALA A 412 -27.15 -12.06 18.70
C ALA A 412 -28.40 -12.95 18.54
N GLN A 413 -28.27 -14.08 17.83
CA GLN A 413 -29.36 -15.05 17.70
C GLN A 413 -29.74 -15.63 19.05
N TYR A 414 -28.76 -15.90 19.91
CA TYR A 414 -29.01 -16.34 21.29
C TYR A 414 -29.73 -15.25 22.10
N GLU A 415 -29.23 -14.01 22.08
CA GLU A 415 -29.85 -12.90 22.83
C GLU A 415 -31.27 -12.59 22.37
N VAL A 416 -31.52 -12.63 21.05
CA VAL A 416 -32.90 -12.51 20.50
C VAL A 416 -33.76 -13.64 21.00
N GLY A 417 -33.28 -14.88 21.00
CA GLY A 417 -33.99 -16.04 21.54
C GLY A 417 -34.35 -15.87 23.03
N GLU A 418 -33.42 -15.38 23.84
CA GLU A 418 -33.65 -15.09 25.27
C GLU A 418 -34.68 -13.95 25.45
N MET A 419 -34.66 -12.93 24.60
CA MET A 419 -35.63 -11.83 24.68
C MET A 419 -37.06 -12.32 24.35
N PHE A 420 -37.23 -13.15 23.34
CA PHE A 420 -38.53 -13.73 23.02
C PHE A 420 -38.99 -14.74 24.10
N PHE A 421 -38.10 -15.56 24.63
CA PHE A 421 -38.42 -16.47 25.72
C PHE A 421 -38.90 -15.72 26.98
N ASN A 422 -38.33 -14.57 27.26
CA ASN A 422 -38.71 -13.69 28.37
C ASN A 422 -39.58 -12.50 27.89
N SER A 423 -40.44 -12.69 26.90
CA SER A 423 -41.20 -11.65 26.20
C SER A 423 -41.94 -10.68 27.13
N ARG A 424 -42.52 -11.20 28.23
CA ARG A 424 -43.20 -10.39 29.25
C ARG A 424 -42.28 -9.39 29.93
N LEU A 425 -41.05 -9.79 30.25
CA LEU A 425 -40.06 -8.92 30.88
C LEU A 425 -39.62 -7.77 29.94
N TYR A 426 -39.54 -8.05 28.65
CA TYR A 426 -39.08 -7.10 27.64
C TYR A 426 -40.20 -6.40 26.90
N SER A 427 -41.48 -6.65 27.28
CA SER A 427 -42.65 -6.08 26.61
C SER A 427 -42.68 -6.33 25.11
N ILE A 428 -42.33 -7.56 24.71
CA ILE A 428 -42.34 -7.99 23.30
C ILE A 428 -43.69 -8.59 23.00
N GLU A 429 -44.39 -8.04 22.01
CA GLU A 429 -45.66 -8.56 21.49
C GLU A 429 -45.36 -9.61 20.41
N ASP A 430 -45.61 -10.88 20.74
CA ASP A 430 -45.52 -12.02 19.82
C ASP A 430 -46.63 -13.02 20.19
N ALA A 431 -47.34 -13.55 19.20
CA ALA A 431 -48.39 -14.52 19.40
C ALA A 431 -47.86 -15.86 19.93
N TYR A 432 -46.64 -16.23 19.58
CA TYR A 432 -46.00 -17.49 19.93
C TYR A 432 -44.54 -17.29 20.38
N PRO A 433 -44.31 -16.57 21.50
CA PRO A 433 -42.96 -16.13 21.87
C PRO A 433 -41.97 -17.27 22.13
N VAL A 434 -42.44 -18.39 22.72
CA VAL A 434 -41.61 -19.58 22.95
C VAL A 434 -41.19 -20.23 21.64
N PHE A 435 -42.10 -20.32 20.67
CA PHE A 435 -41.80 -20.88 19.36
C PHE A 435 -40.78 -20.03 18.62
N THR A 436 -40.94 -18.70 18.63
CA THR A 436 -40.00 -17.75 18.05
C THR A 436 -38.64 -17.84 18.75
N ALA A 437 -38.63 -17.96 20.08
CA ALA A 437 -37.39 -18.16 20.84
C ALA A 437 -36.62 -19.41 20.41
N ILE A 438 -37.35 -20.56 20.30
CA ILE A 438 -36.77 -21.84 19.85
C ILE A 438 -36.14 -21.70 18.46
N GLN A 439 -36.80 -21.01 17.52
CA GLN A 439 -36.27 -20.83 16.17
C GLN A 439 -34.91 -20.05 16.18
N TRP A 440 -34.80 -18.99 16.97
CA TRP A 440 -33.57 -18.23 17.07
C TRP A 440 -32.48 -18.98 17.83
N LEU A 441 -32.83 -19.63 18.94
CA LEU A 441 -31.89 -20.47 19.70
C LEU A 441 -31.37 -21.64 18.86
N GLN A 442 -32.23 -22.25 18.00
CA GLN A 442 -31.78 -23.32 17.10
C GLN A 442 -30.74 -22.81 16.09
N LYS A 443 -30.96 -21.65 15.46
CA LYS A 443 -29.97 -21.03 14.56
C LYS A 443 -28.61 -20.79 15.24
N ALA A 444 -28.63 -20.38 16.51
CA ALA A 444 -27.40 -20.22 17.29
C ALA A 444 -26.75 -21.56 17.64
N ALA A 445 -27.57 -22.56 18.04
CA ALA A 445 -27.12 -23.90 18.38
C ALA A 445 -26.48 -24.62 17.20
N ASP A 446 -27.00 -24.45 15.98
CA ASP A 446 -26.48 -25.01 14.74
C ASP A 446 -25.07 -24.45 14.44
N GLN A 447 -24.76 -23.26 14.96
CA GLN A 447 -23.43 -22.65 14.94
C GLN A 447 -22.56 -23.04 16.17
N ASN A 448 -23.02 -24.03 16.95
CA ASN A 448 -22.36 -24.48 18.19
C ASN A 448 -22.31 -23.41 19.32
N HIS A 449 -23.28 -22.52 19.39
CA HIS A 449 -23.35 -21.57 20.50
C HIS A 449 -23.72 -22.29 21.79
N LYS A 450 -22.80 -22.36 22.75
CA LYS A 450 -22.92 -23.13 24.00
C LYS A 450 -24.23 -22.84 24.75
N LEU A 451 -24.49 -21.56 25.03
CA LEU A 451 -25.63 -21.17 25.84
C LEU A 451 -26.95 -21.47 25.13
N ALA A 452 -26.99 -21.37 23.79
CA ALA A 452 -28.19 -21.70 23.02
C ALA A 452 -28.54 -23.21 23.09
N VAL A 453 -27.53 -24.09 22.97
CA VAL A 453 -27.71 -25.53 23.14
C VAL A 453 -28.23 -25.85 24.54
N CYS A 454 -27.63 -25.25 25.58
CA CYS A 454 -28.06 -25.46 26.96
C CYS A 454 -29.49 -24.97 27.20
N ARG A 455 -29.81 -23.79 26.68
CA ARG A 455 -31.16 -23.22 26.81
C ARG A 455 -32.22 -24.06 26.10
N LEU A 456 -31.92 -24.58 24.90
CA LEU A 456 -32.82 -25.45 24.16
C LEU A 456 -33.10 -26.75 24.91
N ILE A 457 -32.11 -27.35 25.61
CA ILE A 457 -32.34 -28.54 26.44
C ILE A 457 -33.32 -28.21 27.56
N ASP A 458 -33.12 -27.07 28.25
CA ASP A 458 -34.01 -26.64 29.32
C ASP A 458 -35.46 -26.43 28.82
N ILE A 459 -35.62 -25.72 27.69
CA ILE A 459 -36.94 -25.46 27.10
C ILE A 459 -37.62 -26.76 26.64
N TYR A 460 -36.90 -27.61 25.88
CA TYR A 460 -37.46 -28.87 25.40
C TYR A 460 -37.81 -29.83 26.54
N TYR A 461 -37.06 -29.81 27.64
CA TYR A 461 -37.39 -30.60 28.82
C TYR A 461 -38.65 -30.06 29.52
N ASP A 462 -38.75 -28.74 29.74
CA ASP A 462 -39.89 -28.10 30.40
C ASP A 462 -41.18 -28.24 29.54
N GLU A 463 -41.08 -28.21 28.19
CA GLU A 463 -42.15 -28.45 27.22
C GLU A 463 -42.43 -29.95 26.94
N GLN A 464 -41.80 -30.87 27.68
CA GLN A 464 -41.93 -32.32 27.53
C GLN A 464 -41.53 -32.89 26.16
N GLN A 465 -40.77 -32.11 25.37
CA GLN A 465 -40.22 -32.53 24.06
C GLN A 465 -38.93 -33.35 24.25
N TYR A 466 -38.98 -34.40 25.03
CA TYR A 466 -37.84 -35.16 25.54
C TYR A 466 -36.92 -35.71 24.43
N THR A 467 -37.49 -36.15 23.29
CA THR A 467 -36.69 -36.64 22.17
C THR A 467 -35.78 -35.55 21.58
N LYS A 468 -36.27 -34.31 21.50
CA LYS A 468 -35.44 -33.17 21.02
C LYS A 468 -34.37 -32.81 22.05
N ALA A 469 -34.72 -32.76 23.33
CA ALA A 469 -33.75 -32.54 24.41
C ALA A 469 -32.65 -33.60 24.38
N GLY A 470 -33.05 -34.90 24.27
CA GLY A 470 -32.13 -36.03 24.24
C GLY A 470 -31.06 -35.95 23.15
N LYS A 471 -31.41 -35.49 21.95
CA LYS A 471 -30.44 -35.27 20.84
C LYS A 471 -29.35 -34.24 21.17
N LEU A 472 -29.67 -33.26 22.00
CA LEU A 472 -28.74 -32.19 22.36
C LEU A 472 -27.86 -32.51 23.59
N ILE A 473 -28.25 -33.47 24.42
CA ILE A 473 -27.56 -33.80 25.67
C ILE A 473 -26.12 -34.26 25.43
N SER A 474 -25.90 -35.14 24.43
CA SER A 474 -24.57 -35.62 24.12
C SER A 474 -23.63 -34.49 23.67
N VAL A 475 -24.16 -33.55 22.89
CA VAL A 475 -23.43 -32.35 22.45
C VAL A 475 -23.11 -31.45 23.65
N ALA A 476 -24.05 -31.24 24.54
CA ALA A 476 -23.92 -30.40 25.72
C ALA A 476 -22.85 -30.93 26.70
N ILE A 477 -22.78 -32.21 26.89
CA ILE A 477 -21.77 -32.85 27.78
C ILE A 477 -20.40 -32.89 27.12
N ASN A 478 -20.31 -33.48 25.92
CA ASN A 478 -19.01 -33.75 25.28
C ASN A 478 -18.30 -32.47 24.80
N LYS A 479 -19.08 -31.51 24.35
CA LYS A 479 -18.53 -30.31 23.73
C LYS A 479 -18.46 -29.10 24.68
N PHE A 480 -19.40 -28.98 25.58
CA PHE A 480 -19.58 -27.77 26.40
C PHE A 480 -19.46 -27.97 27.90
N SER A 481 -19.29 -29.19 28.39
CA SER A 481 -19.22 -29.52 29.83
C SER A 481 -20.41 -28.92 30.61
N TYR A 482 -21.63 -29.03 30.06
CA TYR A 482 -22.82 -28.48 30.66
C TYR A 482 -23.34 -29.42 31.78
N THR A 483 -23.18 -29.00 33.03
CA THR A 483 -23.45 -29.84 34.19
C THR A 483 -24.91 -30.25 34.30
N ASN A 484 -25.87 -29.37 33.98
CA ASN A 484 -27.30 -29.72 34.02
C ASN A 484 -27.67 -30.85 33.05
N ALA A 485 -26.92 -31.03 31.97
CA ALA A 485 -27.16 -32.11 31.02
C ALA A 485 -26.99 -33.49 31.68
N TYR A 486 -26.14 -33.65 32.69
CA TYR A 486 -26.03 -34.87 33.45
C TYR A 486 -27.33 -35.20 34.20
N PHE A 487 -28.00 -34.19 34.77
CA PHE A 487 -29.27 -34.34 35.44
C PHE A 487 -30.35 -34.79 34.45
N TYR A 488 -30.51 -34.12 33.31
CA TYR A 488 -31.50 -34.49 32.30
C TYR A 488 -31.24 -35.88 31.72
N TRP A 489 -29.98 -36.21 31.46
CA TRP A 489 -29.61 -37.55 31.00
C TRP A 489 -29.93 -38.62 32.06
N ALA A 490 -29.67 -38.34 33.33
CA ALA A 490 -30.01 -39.23 34.43
C ALA A 490 -31.54 -39.49 34.47
N VAL A 491 -32.36 -38.43 34.39
CA VAL A 491 -33.84 -38.54 34.33
C VAL A 491 -34.26 -39.38 33.13
N PHE A 492 -33.65 -39.16 31.95
CA PHE A 492 -33.99 -39.89 30.73
C PHE A 492 -33.65 -41.38 30.83
N CYS A 493 -32.50 -41.74 31.39
CA CYS A 493 -32.15 -43.12 31.66
C CYS A 493 -33.03 -43.74 32.80
N HIS A 494 -33.42 -42.94 33.77
CA HIS A 494 -34.28 -43.40 34.87
C HIS A 494 -35.68 -43.76 34.38
N GLN A 495 -36.25 -42.93 33.51
CA GLN A 495 -37.66 -43.04 33.07
C GLN A 495 -37.81 -43.73 31.69
N GLY A 496 -36.73 -43.97 30.95
CA GLY A 496 -36.78 -44.55 29.61
C GLY A 496 -37.41 -43.61 28.59
N ILE A 497 -37.11 -42.30 28.66
CA ILE A 497 -37.69 -41.26 27.80
C ILE A 497 -36.60 -40.58 26.95
N GLY A 498 -36.99 -39.76 26.01
CA GLY A 498 -36.08 -38.96 25.20
C GLY A 498 -35.19 -39.74 24.23
N GLY A 499 -35.55 -40.97 23.89
CA GLY A 499 -34.79 -41.87 23.04
C GLY A 499 -33.76 -42.72 23.80
N TYR A 500 -33.74 -42.65 25.13
CA TYR A 500 -32.89 -43.46 26.01
C TYR A 500 -33.64 -44.68 26.55
N GLN A 501 -32.94 -45.81 26.62
CA GLN A 501 -33.49 -47.00 27.31
C GLN A 501 -33.41 -46.83 28.83
N MET A 502 -34.39 -47.37 29.55
CA MET A 502 -34.37 -47.38 31.00
C MET A 502 -33.13 -48.13 31.52
N ASN A 503 -32.31 -47.42 32.28
CA ASN A 503 -31.10 -47.96 32.89
C ASN A 503 -30.86 -47.29 34.24
N GLN A 504 -31.30 -47.95 35.30
CA GLN A 504 -31.23 -47.44 36.67
C GLN A 504 -29.78 -47.26 37.16
N GLN A 505 -28.87 -48.17 36.78
CA GLN A 505 -27.46 -48.07 37.19
C GLN A 505 -26.79 -46.86 36.53
N LYS A 506 -27.03 -46.64 35.22
CA LYS A 506 -26.52 -45.47 34.51
C LYS A 506 -27.13 -44.18 35.04
N ALA A 507 -28.41 -44.18 35.37
CA ALA A 507 -29.07 -43.02 35.98
C ALA A 507 -28.43 -42.65 37.32
N LEU A 508 -28.14 -43.64 38.17
CA LEU A 508 -27.49 -43.43 39.45
C LEU A 508 -26.09 -42.79 39.29
N GLU A 509 -25.26 -43.32 38.36
CA GLU A 509 -23.97 -42.75 38.06
C GLU A 509 -24.06 -41.27 37.60
N LEU A 510 -25.04 -40.97 36.77
CA LEU A 510 -25.25 -39.64 36.22
C LEU A 510 -25.77 -38.64 37.26
N TYR A 511 -26.68 -39.04 38.14
CA TYR A 511 -27.11 -38.19 39.26
C TYR A 511 -25.96 -37.88 40.23
N ARG A 512 -25.12 -38.87 40.54
CA ARG A 512 -23.93 -38.67 41.38
C ARG A 512 -22.93 -37.72 40.70
N SER A 513 -22.73 -37.89 39.41
CA SER A 513 -21.87 -37.00 38.60
C SER A 513 -22.42 -35.57 38.59
N PHE A 514 -23.71 -35.39 38.42
CA PHE A 514 -24.33 -34.07 38.49
C PHE A 514 -24.11 -33.39 39.83
N ILE A 515 -24.33 -34.08 40.96
CA ILE A 515 -24.10 -33.54 42.29
C ILE A 515 -22.63 -33.19 42.49
N LYS A 516 -21.71 -34.07 42.05
CA LYS A 516 -20.26 -33.84 42.16
C LYS A 516 -19.81 -32.56 41.42
N TYR A 517 -20.37 -32.32 40.23
CA TYR A 517 -20.03 -31.15 39.42
C TYR A 517 -20.87 -29.90 39.75
N THR A 518 -21.83 -30.00 40.69
CA THR A 518 -22.69 -28.89 41.12
C THR A 518 -22.66 -28.76 42.65
N PRO A 519 -21.45 -28.61 43.30
CA PRO A 519 -21.36 -28.56 44.75
C PRO A 519 -22.04 -27.33 45.36
N TYR A 520 -22.05 -26.22 44.59
CA TYR A 520 -22.68 -24.95 44.98
C TYR A 520 -23.63 -24.49 43.88
N PRO A 521 -24.94 -24.86 43.96
CA PRO A 521 -25.91 -24.47 42.96
C PRO A 521 -26.16 -22.96 42.99
N ASP A 522 -26.05 -22.33 41.83
CA ASP A 522 -26.07 -20.88 41.61
C ASP A 522 -27.47 -20.29 41.34
N SER A 523 -28.51 -21.13 41.29
CA SER A 523 -29.86 -20.70 41.02
C SER A 523 -30.88 -21.59 41.73
N VAL A 524 -32.10 -21.04 41.95
CA VAL A 524 -33.23 -21.78 42.55
C VAL A 524 -33.56 -23.05 41.74
N LYS A 525 -33.51 -22.98 40.40
CA LYS A 525 -33.70 -24.13 39.50
C LYS A 525 -32.67 -25.22 39.79
N LYS A 526 -31.36 -24.85 39.92
CA LYS A 526 -30.29 -25.82 40.21
C LYS A 526 -30.38 -26.39 41.62
N VAL A 527 -30.76 -25.60 42.61
CA VAL A 527 -31.00 -26.09 44.00
C VAL A 527 -32.06 -27.22 43.94
N LYS A 528 -33.18 -26.94 43.30
CA LYS A 528 -34.25 -27.93 43.15
C LYS A 528 -33.83 -29.19 42.37
N MET A 529 -33.01 -29.02 41.33
CA MET A 529 -32.42 -30.13 40.57
C MET A 529 -31.51 -31.00 41.44
N VAL A 530 -30.69 -30.39 42.30
CA VAL A 530 -29.83 -31.12 43.26
C VAL A 530 -30.66 -31.86 44.31
N GLU A 531 -31.70 -31.24 44.84
CA GLU A 531 -32.64 -31.90 45.76
C GLU A 531 -33.33 -33.09 45.12
N ASN A 532 -33.87 -32.91 43.90
CA ASN A 532 -34.47 -34.00 43.14
C ASN A 532 -33.47 -35.12 42.83
N ALA A 533 -32.24 -34.79 42.48
CA ALA A 533 -31.18 -35.79 42.23
C ALA A 533 -30.87 -36.60 43.49
N LYS A 534 -30.77 -35.97 44.67
CA LYS A 534 -30.60 -36.66 45.92
C LYS A 534 -31.76 -37.58 46.25
N GLN A 535 -32.98 -37.11 46.01
CA GLN A 535 -34.21 -37.91 46.19
C GLN A 535 -34.19 -39.13 45.27
N PHE A 536 -33.90 -38.96 43.97
CA PHE A 536 -33.85 -40.05 43.00
C PHE A 536 -32.72 -41.06 43.28
N ILE A 537 -31.57 -40.60 43.78
CA ILE A 537 -30.50 -41.49 44.26
C ILE A 537 -31.04 -42.38 45.39
N TYR A 538 -31.68 -41.77 46.40
CA TYR A 538 -32.24 -42.51 47.53
C TYR A 538 -33.28 -43.54 47.06
N GLU A 539 -34.16 -43.18 46.10
CA GLU A 539 -35.18 -44.09 45.57
C GLU A 539 -34.57 -45.27 44.81
N LEU A 540 -33.50 -45.05 44.04
CA LEU A 540 -32.82 -46.08 43.30
C LEU A 540 -31.98 -47.02 44.18
N GLU A 541 -31.47 -46.54 45.30
CA GLU A 541 -30.69 -47.32 46.26
C GLU A 541 -31.57 -48.15 47.20
N HIS A 542 -32.85 -47.78 47.39
CA HIS A 542 -33.79 -48.44 48.31
C HIS A 542 -35.10 -48.89 47.60
N PRO A 543 -35.02 -49.74 46.57
CA PRO A 543 -36.17 -50.06 45.72
C PRO A 543 -37.30 -50.82 46.49
N THR A 544 -36.96 -51.60 47.49
CA THR A 544 -37.93 -52.33 48.36
C THR A 544 -38.70 -51.41 49.27
N LEU A 545 -38.06 -50.40 49.83
CA LEU A 545 -38.69 -49.40 50.69
C LEU A 545 -39.67 -48.52 49.93
N ASN A 546 -39.34 -48.19 48.65
CA ASN A 546 -40.22 -47.41 47.77
C ASN A 546 -41.47 -48.22 47.28
N LYS A 547 -41.31 -49.50 47.07
CA LYS A 547 -42.46 -50.38 46.82
C LYS A 547 -43.42 -50.43 48.02
N LEU A 548 -42.89 -50.54 49.24
CA LEU A 548 -43.67 -50.53 50.46
C LEU A 548 -44.37 -49.19 50.70
N LYS A 549 -43.67 -48.05 50.48
CA LYS A 549 -44.32 -46.72 50.58
C LYS A 549 -45.44 -46.51 49.59
N LYS A 550 -45.29 -46.97 48.33
CA LYS A 550 -46.38 -46.95 47.32
C LYS A 550 -47.56 -47.82 47.71
N ILE A 551 -47.36 -49.00 48.34
CA ILE A 551 -48.43 -49.91 48.78
C ILE A 551 -49.14 -49.35 50.03
N LEU A 552 -48.41 -48.65 50.91
CA LEU A 552 -48.97 -48.10 52.17
C LEU A 552 -49.57 -46.70 52.01
N GLY A 553 -49.55 -46.13 50.80
CA GLY A 553 -50.19 -44.82 50.54
C GLY A 553 -49.48 -43.62 51.22
N LYS A 554 -48.25 -43.76 51.56
CA LYS A 554 -47.40 -42.69 52.20
C LYS A 554 -46.34 -42.20 51.28
#